data_ae2adb8517d821fb365a2508e860f4cf
#
_entry.id   ae2adb8517d821fb365a2508e860f4cf
#
_cell.length_a   1.000
_cell.length_b   1.000
_cell.length_c   1.000
_cell.angle_alpha   90.00
_cell.angle_beta   90.00
_cell.angle_gamma   90.00
#
_symmetry.space_group_name_H-M   'P 1'
#
loop_
_entity.id
_entity.type
_entity.pdbx_description
1 polymer ?
#
loop_
_entity_poly.entity_id
_entity_poly.type
_entity_poly.pdbx_seq_one_letter_code
_entity_poly.pdbx_strand_id
1 'polypeptide(L)'
;MEKVIDLEDRIPTFREKRRKRTNFKFIFLTTLFLFLLLMLLYFQSPYSEVKTINVSGDELLAATYYEELSGVKVGDSMWGVKSDEIKGKIESLDWVKSVNVTRKWLTTVNIEIKEWQKVAYLAKDNTFYPMLENGVMFEESNELLPIDAPVFLAFEDESLRKRLLKELAKLKPEVLALISQINATPSTSDPYAITLFMNDGYEVRADITSLASKLNYYPSIIAQIENQQQFEKGIIDIEVATYYRPYSGEY
;
A
#
# COMPACT_ATOMS: atom_id res chain seq x y z
N MET A 1 45.40 21.57 81.81
CA MET A 1 45.05 22.58 80.76
C MET A 1 44.00 21.94 79.89
N GLU A 2 42.75 22.29 80.13
CA GLU A 2 41.60 21.80 79.39
C GLU A 2 41.44 22.68 78.10
N LYS A 3 41.48 22.05 76.97
CA LYS A 3 41.38 22.71 75.70
C LYS A 3 39.88 22.99 75.44
N VAL A 4 39.50 24.22 75.72
CA VAL A 4 38.16 24.72 75.40
C VAL A 4 38.01 24.68 73.87
N ILE A 5 37.18 23.77 73.36
CA ILE A 5 36.82 23.68 71.94
C ILE A 5 35.65 24.61 71.75
N ASP A 6 35.92 25.72 71.05
CA ASP A 6 34.92 26.70 70.71
C ASP A 6 33.86 26.09 69.74
N LEU A 7 32.68 25.89 70.24
CA LEU A 7 31.57 25.22 69.49
C LEU A 7 30.87 26.16 68.49
N GLU A 8 31.24 27.43 68.48
CA GLU A 8 30.60 28.42 67.58
C GLU A 8 31.07 28.29 66.12
N ASP A 9 32.21 27.68 65.85
CA ASP A 9 32.76 27.54 64.49
C ASP A 9 32.13 26.36 63.67
N ARG A 10 31.26 25.57 64.27
CA ARG A 10 30.67 24.38 63.62
C ARG A 10 29.20 24.54 63.20
N ILE A 11 28.54 25.63 63.48
CA ILE A 11 27.14 25.84 63.10
C ILE A 11 27.10 26.79 61.92
N PRO A 12 26.88 26.32 60.70
CA PRO A 12 26.67 27.23 59.56
C PRO A 12 25.47 28.11 59.90
N THR A 13 25.75 29.41 60.04
CA THR A 13 24.70 30.38 60.38
C THR A 13 23.51 30.28 59.41
N PHE A 14 22.28 30.47 59.93
CA PHE A 14 21.06 30.43 59.11
C PHE A 14 21.13 31.38 57.88
N ARG A 15 21.99 32.39 57.93
CA ARG A 15 22.30 33.30 56.83
C ARG A 15 23.02 32.60 55.67
N GLU A 16 23.98 31.70 55.93
CA GLU A 16 24.71 30.92 54.90
C GLU A 16 23.82 29.88 54.23
N LYS A 17 22.95 29.20 55.02
CA LYS A 17 21.96 28.28 54.46
C LYS A 17 20.92 29.01 53.58
N ARG A 18 20.49 30.24 53.97
CA ARG A 18 19.62 31.05 53.12
C ARG A 18 20.34 31.52 51.84
N ARG A 19 21.59 32.01 51.95
CA ARG A 19 22.39 32.40 50.79
C ARG A 19 22.62 31.22 49.84
N LYS A 20 22.98 30.04 50.33
CA LYS A 20 23.13 28.84 49.48
C LYS A 20 21.83 28.44 48.77
N ARG A 21 20.67 28.49 49.44
CA ARG A 21 19.37 28.23 48.82
C ARG A 21 18.98 29.29 47.80
N THR A 22 19.23 30.54 48.05
CA THR A 22 18.95 31.66 47.12
C THR A 22 19.85 31.58 45.90
N ASN A 23 21.13 31.29 46.09
CA ASN A 23 22.08 31.10 44.99
C ASN A 23 21.71 29.87 44.13
N PHE A 24 21.29 28.78 44.76
CA PHE A 24 20.84 27.59 44.01
C PHE A 24 19.59 27.89 43.17
N LYS A 25 18.60 28.59 43.73
CA LYS A 25 17.41 29.03 42.98
C LYS A 25 17.75 29.97 41.83
N PHE A 26 18.67 30.89 42.08
CA PHE A 26 19.14 31.82 41.05
C PHE A 26 19.87 31.10 39.93
N ILE A 27 20.80 30.19 40.27
CA ILE A 27 21.53 29.38 39.30
C ILE A 27 20.55 28.53 38.49
N PHE A 28 19.58 27.86 39.15
CA PHE A 28 18.55 27.08 38.48
C PHE A 28 17.73 27.93 37.50
N LEU A 29 17.28 29.10 37.93
CA LEU A 29 16.48 29.99 37.07
C LEU A 29 17.27 30.51 35.88
N THR A 30 18.53 30.87 36.09
CA THR A 30 19.44 31.31 35.03
C THR A 30 19.75 30.18 34.04
N THR A 31 20.00 28.97 34.53
CA THR A 31 20.23 27.81 33.69
C THR A 31 18.98 27.44 32.87
N LEU A 32 17.81 27.48 33.50
CA LEU A 32 16.52 27.28 32.83
C LEU A 32 16.27 28.33 31.74
N PHE A 33 16.52 29.60 32.05
CA PHE A 33 16.40 30.69 31.08
C PHE A 33 17.35 30.49 29.88
N LEU A 34 18.61 30.15 30.16
CA LEU A 34 19.60 29.92 29.13
C LEU A 34 19.20 28.71 28.25
N PHE A 35 18.69 27.65 28.86
CA PHE A 35 18.19 26.48 28.17
C PHE A 35 17.00 26.83 27.24
N LEU A 36 16.03 27.60 27.73
CA LEU A 36 14.91 28.07 26.92
C LEU A 36 15.36 28.98 25.76
N LEU A 37 16.35 29.84 26.01
CA LEU A 37 16.93 30.66 24.97
C LEU A 37 17.62 29.84 23.89
N LEU A 38 18.43 28.86 24.29
CA LEU A 38 19.07 27.93 23.33
C LEU A 38 18.04 27.11 22.54
N MET A 39 16.97 26.69 23.20
CA MET A 39 15.86 26.00 22.56
C MET A 39 15.18 26.87 21.50
N LEU A 40 14.91 28.15 21.80
CA LEU A 40 14.36 29.10 20.83
C LEU A 40 15.31 29.32 19.65
N LEU A 41 16.60 29.48 19.90
CA LEU A 41 17.62 29.62 18.84
C LEU A 41 17.71 28.36 17.97
N TYR A 42 17.57 27.18 18.58
CA TYR A 42 17.53 25.91 17.85
C TYR A 42 16.31 25.84 16.91
N PHE A 43 15.12 26.21 17.36
CA PHE A 43 13.90 26.17 16.54
C PHE A 43 13.93 27.16 15.35
N GLN A 44 14.71 28.23 15.45
CA GLN A 44 14.90 29.20 14.37
C GLN A 44 16.15 28.91 13.52
N SER A 45 16.90 27.88 13.87
CA SER A 45 18.14 27.52 13.18
C SER A 45 17.87 26.64 11.96
N PRO A 46 18.68 26.74 10.89
CA PRO A 46 18.70 25.79 9.76
C PRO A 46 18.90 24.32 10.17
N TYR A 47 19.31 24.05 11.39
CA TYR A 47 19.43 22.70 11.96
C TYR A 47 18.08 22.07 12.34
N SER A 48 17.02 22.87 12.38
CA SER A 48 15.66 22.38 12.64
C SER A 48 14.78 22.34 11.38
N GLU A 49 15.34 22.55 10.21
CA GLU A 49 14.66 22.52 8.92
C GLU A 49 14.70 21.13 8.27
N VAL A 50 13.70 20.85 7.45
CA VAL A 50 13.67 19.67 6.58
C VAL A 50 14.77 19.82 5.51
N LYS A 51 15.70 18.89 5.48
CA LYS A 51 16.78 18.84 4.46
C LYS A 51 16.53 17.79 3.39
N THR A 52 15.84 16.72 3.78
CA THR A 52 15.61 15.57 2.89
C THR A 52 14.20 15.04 3.08
N ILE A 53 13.53 14.80 1.97
CA ILE A 53 12.27 14.11 1.90
C ILE A 53 12.52 12.82 1.12
N ASN A 54 12.26 11.68 1.77
CA ASN A 54 12.40 10.37 1.14
C ASN A 54 11.01 9.78 0.96
N VAL A 55 10.62 9.54 -0.27
CA VAL A 55 9.43 8.78 -0.63
C VAL A 55 9.87 7.39 -1.03
N SER A 56 9.13 6.37 -0.63
CA SER A 56 9.41 4.97 -0.97
C SER A 56 8.11 4.16 -1.04
N GLY A 57 8.12 3.10 -1.88
CA GLY A 57 6.97 2.23 -2.12
C GLY A 57 6.02 2.79 -3.18
N ASP A 58 6.51 3.73 -3.98
CA ASP A 58 5.89 4.32 -5.15
C ASP A 58 6.14 3.42 -6.37
N GLU A 59 5.11 2.70 -6.81
CA GLU A 59 5.16 1.82 -7.98
C GLU A 59 4.27 2.32 -9.12
N LEU A 60 3.12 2.93 -8.78
CA LEU A 60 2.13 3.42 -9.75
C LEU A 60 2.44 4.84 -10.25
N LEU A 61 2.89 5.71 -9.37
CA LEU A 61 3.25 7.10 -9.69
C LEU A 61 4.65 7.42 -9.15
N ALA A 62 5.31 8.39 -9.78
CA ALA A 62 6.64 8.82 -9.36
C ALA A 62 6.64 9.43 -7.95
N ALA A 63 7.74 9.23 -7.21
CA ALA A 63 7.96 9.78 -5.87
C ALA A 63 7.67 11.28 -5.76
N THR A 64 7.98 12.02 -6.82
CA THR A 64 7.76 13.48 -6.91
C THR A 64 6.28 13.87 -6.77
N TYR A 65 5.36 13.04 -7.27
CA TYR A 65 3.93 13.28 -7.12
C TYR A 65 3.51 13.28 -5.63
N TYR A 66 3.97 12.28 -4.89
CA TYR A 66 3.65 12.16 -3.47
C TYR A 66 4.38 13.20 -2.60
N GLU A 67 5.59 13.60 -3.01
CA GLU A 67 6.32 14.69 -2.38
C GLU A 67 5.54 16.02 -2.51
N GLU A 68 5.08 16.36 -3.71
CA GLU A 68 4.26 17.55 -3.94
C GLU A 68 2.93 17.50 -3.20
N LEU A 69 2.24 16.34 -3.20
CA LEU A 69 0.98 16.15 -2.50
C LEU A 69 1.13 16.28 -0.98
N SER A 70 2.27 15.85 -0.42
CA SER A 70 2.58 16.01 1.00
C SER A 70 2.55 17.46 1.44
N GLY A 71 2.91 18.37 0.54
CA GLY A 71 3.04 19.80 0.78
C GLY A 71 4.25 20.19 1.61
N VAL A 72 5.13 19.25 1.96
CA VAL A 72 6.39 19.49 2.67
C VAL A 72 7.47 19.87 1.67
N LYS A 73 8.24 20.89 2.01
CA LYS A 73 9.36 21.39 1.20
C LYS A 73 10.67 21.37 1.97
N VAL A 74 11.76 21.21 1.27
CA VAL A 74 13.09 21.44 1.84
C VAL A 74 13.18 22.89 2.32
N GLY A 75 13.62 23.09 3.56
CA GLY A 75 13.64 24.39 4.25
C GLY A 75 12.45 24.63 5.19
N ASP A 76 11.40 23.79 5.13
CA ASP A 76 10.30 23.90 6.11
C ASP A 76 10.76 23.51 7.50
N SER A 77 10.12 24.11 8.53
CA SER A 77 10.41 23.70 9.90
C SER A 77 10.00 22.25 10.15
N MET A 78 10.95 21.42 10.60
CA MET A 78 10.70 20.01 10.95
C MET A 78 9.59 19.85 12.01
N TRP A 79 9.44 20.84 12.88
CA TRP A 79 8.42 20.87 13.93
C TRP A 79 7.05 21.27 13.41
N GLY A 80 7.01 21.94 12.26
CA GLY A 80 5.77 22.28 11.54
C GLY A 80 5.22 21.14 10.71
N VAL A 81 6.01 20.09 10.45
CA VAL A 81 5.57 18.92 9.68
C VAL A 81 4.53 18.14 10.49
N LYS A 82 3.32 18.08 10.01
CA LYS A 82 2.22 17.35 10.63
C LYS A 82 2.02 16.02 9.94
N SER A 83 2.62 14.97 10.48
CA SER A 83 2.61 13.63 9.88
C SER A 83 1.20 13.11 9.60
N ASP A 84 0.24 13.38 10.50
CA ASP A 84 -1.14 12.92 10.35
C ASP A 84 -1.89 13.63 9.20
N GLU A 85 -1.61 14.93 8.96
CA GLU A 85 -2.19 15.66 7.83
C GLU A 85 -1.65 15.15 6.49
N ILE A 86 -0.35 14.89 6.41
CA ILE A 86 0.30 14.31 5.23
C ILE A 86 -0.26 12.92 4.95
N LYS A 87 -0.31 12.09 6.00
CA LYS A 87 -0.88 10.75 5.93
C LYS A 87 -2.31 10.79 5.40
N GLY A 88 -3.19 11.62 5.99
CA GLY A 88 -4.57 11.73 5.56
C GLY A 88 -4.73 12.17 4.11
N LYS A 89 -3.90 13.11 3.63
CA LYS A 89 -3.92 13.55 2.23
C LYS A 89 -3.56 12.42 1.27
N ILE A 90 -2.51 11.67 1.56
CA ILE A 90 -2.04 10.59 0.68
C ILE A 90 -2.96 9.37 0.77
N GLU A 91 -3.48 9.03 1.96
CA GLU A 91 -4.44 7.93 2.15
C GLU A 91 -5.83 8.23 1.54
N SER A 92 -6.12 9.48 1.18
CA SER A 92 -7.36 9.81 0.47
C SER A 92 -7.35 9.40 -1.00
N LEU A 93 -6.21 8.97 -1.53
CA LEU A 93 -6.08 8.45 -2.89
C LEU A 93 -6.55 6.99 -2.95
N ASP A 94 -7.45 6.68 -3.86
CA ASP A 94 -8.09 5.36 -3.97
C ASP A 94 -7.10 4.20 -4.27
N TRP A 95 -5.93 4.52 -4.83
CA TRP A 95 -4.87 3.54 -5.13
C TRP A 95 -3.87 3.34 -3.98
N VAL A 96 -3.98 4.12 -2.92
CA VAL A 96 -3.11 3.99 -1.75
C VAL A 96 -3.76 3.11 -0.69
N LYS A 97 -3.04 2.09 -0.24
CA LYS A 97 -3.50 1.16 0.80
C LYS A 97 -3.20 1.67 2.21
N SER A 98 -2.02 2.24 2.40
CA SER A 98 -1.60 2.82 3.68
C SER A 98 -0.36 3.70 3.51
N VAL A 99 -0.19 4.66 4.41
CA VAL A 99 0.97 5.55 4.45
C VAL A 99 1.55 5.60 5.85
N ASN A 100 2.86 5.57 5.94
CA ASN A 100 3.59 5.77 7.18
C ASN A 100 4.53 6.97 7.04
N VAL A 101 4.30 8.03 7.80
CA VAL A 101 5.10 9.24 7.78
C VAL A 101 5.94 9.31 9.04
N THR A 102 7.25 9.22 8.90
CA THR A 102 8.19 9.23 10.01
C THR A 102 9.23 10.35 9.86
N ARG A 103 9.69 10.87 10.99
CA ARG A 103 10.76 11.86 11.06
C ARG A 103 12.03 11.16 11.51
N LYS A 104 13.10 11.25 10.72
CA LYS A 104 14.41 10.72 11.07
C LYS A 104 15.43 11.86 11.24
N TRP A 105 16.23 11.79 12.32
CA TRP A 105 17.39 12.66 12.51
C TRP A 105 17.11 14.15 12.45
N LEU A 106 16.00 14.64 12.96
CA LEU A 106 15.68 16.08 13.07
C LEU A 106 15.60 16.86 11.74
N THR A 107 16.00 16.26 10.59
CA THR A 107 16.09 16.93 9.29
C THR A 107 15.53 16.13 8.12
N THR A 108 15.11 14.89 8.35
CA THR A 108 14.62 14.01 7.28
C THR A 108 13.17 13.59 7.54
N VAL A 109 12.32 13.73 6.53
CA VAL A 109 10.96 13.20 6.51
C VAL A 109 10.94 11.97 5.60
N ASN A 110 10.52 10.84 6.12
CA ASN A 110 10.30 9.62 5.33
C ASN A 110 8.80 9.42 5.17
N ILE A 111 8.38 9.21 3.93
CA ILE A 111 7.02 8.89 3.53
C ILE A 111 7.08 7.50 2.89
N GLU A 112 6.65 6.49 3.62
CA GLU A 112 6.58 5.11 3.15
C GLU A 112 5.15 4.85 2.69
N ILE A 113 4.96 4.62 1.40
CA ILE A 113 3.66 4.40 0.79
C ILE A 113 3.51 2.91 0.52
N LYS A 114 2.32 2.41 0.75
CA LYS A 114 1.93 1.09 0.29
C LYS A 114 0.72 1.27 -0.62
N GLU A 115 0.94 1.07 -1.90
CA GLU A 115 -0.11 1.10 -2.91
C GLU A 115 -0.84 -0.23 -2.98
N TRP A 116 -2.06 -0.24 -3.54
CA TRP A 116 -2.73 -1.47 -3.90
C TRP A 116 -2.05 -2.10 -5.10
N GLN A 117 -1.86 -3.42 -5.06
CA GLN A 117 -1.19 -4.13 -6.16
C GLN A 117 -2.09 -4.20 -7.40
N LYS A 118 -1.48 -4.09 -8.58
CA LYS A 118 -2.12 -4.34 -9.85
C LYS A 118 -2.37 -5.84 -10.00
N VAL A 119 -3.59 -6.23 -10.33
CA VAL A 119 -4.00 -7.64 -10.44
C VAL A 119 -4.56 -7.98 -11.80
N ALA A 120 -4.96 -6.99 -12.59
CA ALA A 120 -5.51 -7.16 -13.93
C ALA A 120 -5.39 -5.85 -14.72
N TYR A 121 -5.79 -5.89 -15.98
CA TYR A 121 -6.09 -4.73 -16.80
C TYR A 121 -7.56 -4.74 -17.19
N LEU A 122 -8.21 -3.59 -17.12
CA LEU A 122 -9.55 -3.41 -17.68
C LEU A 122 -9.41 -2.80 -19.08
N ALA A 123 -9.91 -3.49 -20.10
CA ALA A 123 -9.99 -2.96 -21.43
C ALA A 123 -11.25 -2.08 -21.56
N LYS A 124 -11.06 -0.80 -21.87
CA LYS A 124 -12.12 0.18 -22.12
C LYS A 124 -11.68 1.13 -23.23
N ASP A 125 -12.54 1.38 -24.20
CA ASP A 125 -12.29 2.33 -25.31
C ASP A 125 -10.94 2.11 -26.03
N ASN A 126 -10.59 0.84 -26.26
CA ASN A 126 -9.33 0.41 -26.88
C ASN A 126 -8.07 0.78 -26.09
N THR A 127 -8.22 1.03 -24.80
CA THR A 127 -7.14 1.34 -23.85
C THR A 127 -7.19 0.37 -22.69
N PHE A 128 -6.02 0.05 -22.12
CA PHE A 128 -5.90 -0.85 -20.98
C PHE A 128 -5.58 -0.03 -19.73
N TYR A 129 -6.44 -0.14 -18.75
CA TYR A 129 -6.27 0.54 -17.45
C TYR A 129 -5.89 -0.48 -16.38
N PRO A 130 -4.82 -0.27 -15.63
CA PRO A 130 -4.49 -1.13 -14.50
C PRO A 130 -5.66 -1.21 -13.52
N MET A 131 -6.02 -2.41 -13.11
CA MET A 131 -7.01 -2.67 -12.06
C MET A 131 -6.31 -3.16 -10.81
N LEU A 132 -6.62 -2.53 -9.68
CA LEU A 132 -6.01 -2.79 -8.40
C LEU A 132 -6.80 -3.83 -7.59
N GLU A 133 -6.16 -4.45 -6.60
CA GLU A 133 -6.77 -5.45 -5.70
C GLU A 133 -8.08 -5.01 -5.06
N ASN A 134 -8.23 -3.70 -4.78
CA ASN A 134 -9.45 -3.13 -4.20
C ASN A 134 -10.59 -2.92 -5.22
N GLY A 135 -10.33 -3.23 -6.49
CA GLY A 135 -11.29 -3.08 -7.60
C GLY A 135 -11.32 -1.69 -8.23
N VAL A 136 -10.44 -0.81 -7.82
CA VAL A 136 -10.27 0.51 -8.42
C VAL A 136 -9.52 0.38 -9.74
N MET A 137 -10.03 1.08 -10.75
CA MET A 137 -9.36 1.27 -12.03
C MET A 137 -8.42 2.48 -11.90
N PHE A 138 -7.15 2.30 -12.21
CA PHE A 138 -6.15 3.35 -12.15
C PHE A 138 -6.09 4.10 -13.49
N GLU A 139 -6.73 5.26 -13.56
CA GLU A 139 -6.88 6.03 -14.80
C GLU A 139 -5.69 6.96 -15.08
N GLU A 140 -4.80 7.18 -14.10
CA GLU A 140 -3.64 8.07 -14.22
C GLU A 140 -2.52 7.49 -15.10
N SER A 141 -2.55 6.20 -15.38
CA SER A 141 -1.58 5.50 -16.22
C SER A 141 -2.26 4.86 -17.43
N ASN A 142 -1.75 5.16 -18.61
CA ASN A 142 -2.14 4.54 -19.87
C ASN A 142 -1.06 3.58 -20.31
N GLU A 143 -1.21 2.29 -20.02
CA GLU A 143 -0.32 1.28 -20.58
C GLU A 143 -0.81 0.83 -21.96
N LEU A 144 0.10 0.82 -22.92
CA LEU A 144 -0.24 0.47 -24.31
C LEU A 144 -0.43 -1.03 -24.51
N LEU A 145 0.15 -1.87 -23.65
CA LEU A 145 0.08 -3.32 -23.76
C LEU A 145 0.06 -3.98 -22.38
N PRO A 146 -0.96 -4.79 -22.08
CA PRO A 146 -1.01 -5.59 -20.86
C PRO A 146 -0.10 -6.81 -21.01
N ILE A 147 1.04 -6.82 -20.30
CA ILE A 147 2.05 -7.88 -20.47
C ILE A 147 2.07 -8.85 -19.28
N ASP A 148 1.76 -8.37 -18.08
CA ASP A 148 2.08 -9.05 -16.82
C ASP A 148 0.86 -9.43 -15.95
N ALA A 149 -0.34 -9.19 -16.44
CA ALA A 149 -1.57 -9.52 -15.74
C ALA A 149 -2.72 -9.83 -16.72
N PRO A 150 -3.76 -10.58 -16.32
CA PRO A 150 -4.90 -10.87 -17.17
C PRO A 150 -5.69 -9.62 -17.57
N VAL A 151 -6.30 -9.68 -18.76
CA VAL A 151 -7.15 -8.60 -19.27
C VAL A 151 -8.62 -8.92 -19.00
N PHE A 152 -9.34 -7.95 -18.43
CA PHE A 152 -10.79 -8.03 -18.26
C PHE A 152 -11.50 -7.27 -19.37
N LEU A 153 -12.42 -7.96 -20.06
CA LEU A 153 -13.25 -7.39 -21.10
C LEU A 153 -14.73 -7.43 -20.69
N ALA A 154 -15.46 -6.39 -21.05
CA ALA A 154 -16.90 -6.23 -20.78
C ALA A 154 -17.28 -6.27 -19.29
N PHE A 155 -16.38 -5.80 -18.42
CA PHE A 155 -16.62 -5.66 -16.97
C PHE A 155 -16.92 -4.21 -16.61
N GLU A 156 -18.02 -3.67 -17.08
CA GLU A 156 -18.43 -2.30 -16.78
C GLU A 156 -18.94 -2.15 -15.35
N ASP A 157 -19.62 -3.16 -14.82
CA ASP A 157 -20.14 -3.17 -13.45
C ASP A 157 -19.03 -3.37 -12.40
N GLU A 158 -18.86 -2.38 -11.55
CA GLU A 158 -17.87 -2.41 -10.45
C GLU A 158 -18.13 -3.54 -9.45
N SER A 159 -19.41 -3.85 -9.17
CA SER A 159 -19.78 -4.92 -8.24
C SER A 159 -19.36 -6.29 -8.76
N LEU A 160 -19.50 -6.49 -10.07
CA LEU A 160 -19.07 -7.70 -10.75
C LEU A 160 -17.54 -7.85 -10.72
N ARG A 161 -16.81 -6.75 -10.98
CA ARG A 161 -15.33 -6.71 -10.87
C ARG A 161 -14.87 -7.09 -9.47
N LYS A 162 -15.43 -6.46 -8.44
CA LYS A 162 -15.08 -6.75 -7.04
C LYS A 162 -15.38 -8.20 -6.65
N ARG A 163 -16.46 -8.78 -7.17
CA ARG A 163 -16.78 -10.19 -6.95
C ARG A 163 -15.77 -11.11 -7.62
N LEU A 164 -15.42 -10.84 -8.88
CA LEU A 164 -14.41 -11.60 -9.61
C LEU A 164 -13.05 -11.55 -8.90
N LEU A 165 -12.59 -10.36 -8.50
CA LEU A 165 -11.32 -10.19 -7.79
C LEU A 165 -11.26 -10.99 -6.49
N LYS A 166 -12.37 -11.07 -5.74
CA LYS A 166 -12.47 -11.92 -4.54
C LYS A 166 -12.30 -13.41 -4.84
N GLU A 167 -12.80 -13.88 -5.98
CA GLU A 167 -12.61 -15.27 -6.39
C GLU A 167 -11.21 -15.50 -6.93
N LEU A 168 -10.64 -14.59 -7.73
CA LEU A 168 -9.28 -14.70 -8.22
C LEU A 168 -8.25 -14.75 -7.08
N ALA A 169 -8.47 -13.97 -6.01
CA ALA A 169 -7.61 -13.98 -4.83
C ALA A 169 -7.58 -15.35 -4.08
N LYS A 170 -8.54 -16.24 -4.33
CA LYS A 170 -8.59 -17.60 -3.77
C LYS A 170 -7.95 -18.65 -4.68
N LEU A 171 -7.57 -18.26 -5.90
CA LEU A 171 -6.88 -19.15 -6.81
C LEU A 171 -5.45 -19.41 -6.35
N LYS A 172 -4.97 -20.60 -6.65
CA LYS A 172 -3.56 -20.92 -6.50
C LYS A 172 -2.74 -20.07 -7.48
N PRO A 173 -1.56 -19.56 -7.07
CA PRO A 173 -0.74 -18.70 -7.93
C PRO A 173 -0.44 -19.33 -9.31
N GLU A 174 -0.18 -20.64 -9.35
CA GLU A 174 0.08 -21.37 -10.58
C GLU A 174 -1.13 -21.40 -11.53
N VAL A 175 -2.36 -21.40 -11.00
CA VAL A 175 -3.58 -21.36 -11.81
C VAL A 175 -3.88 -19.94 -12.29
N LEU A 176 -3.71 -18.96 -11.42
CA LEU A 176 -3.88 -17.56 -11.75
C LEU A 176 -2.95 -17.12 -12.89
N ALA A 177 -1.69 -17.58 -12.87
CA ALA A 177 -0.70 -17.28 -13.89
C ALA A 177 -1.02 -17.87 -15.28
N LEU A 178 -1.94 -18.84 -15.35
CA LEU A 178 -2.39 -19.41 -16.62
C LEU A 178 -3.49 -18.59 -17.30
N ILE A 179 -4.09 -17.64 -16.62
CA ILE A 179 -5.19 -16.84 -17.16
C ILE A 179 -4.61 -15.68 -18.00
N SER A 180 -4.98 -15.61 -19.26
CA SER A 180 -4.62 -14.52 -20.18
C SER A 180 -5.68 -13.42 -20.20
N GLN A 181 -6.95 -13.83 -20.30
CA GLN A 181 -8.07 -12.90 -20.45
C GLN A 181 -9.33 -13.45 -19.81
N ILE A 182 -10.16 -12.57 -19.29
CA ILE A 182 -11.47 -12.91 -18.74
C ILE A 182 -12.51 -11.99 -19.37
N ASN A 183 -13.51 -12.59 -19.98
CA ASN A 183 -14.64 -11.87 -20.57
C ASN A 183 -15.89 -12.07 -19.71
N ALA A 184 -16.59 -10.98 -19.40
CA ALA A 184 -17.95 -11.11 -18.89
C ALA A 184 -18.87 -11.54 -20.04
N THR A 185 -19.57 -12.64 -19.86
CA THR A 185 -20.51 -13.23 -20.84
C THR A 185 -21.88 -13.46 -20.20
N PRO A 186 -22.48 -12.42 -19.56
CA PRO A 186 -23.73 -12.59 -18.85
C PRO A 186 -24.85 -13.00 -19.81
N SER A 187 -25.72 -13.88 -19.34
CA SER A 187 -26.95 -14.27 -20.02
C SER A 187 -28.19 -13.92 -19.18
N THR A 188 -29.37 -14.06 -19.77
CA THR A 188 -30.63 -13.84 -19.03
C THR A 188 -30.80 -14.84 -17.88
N SER A 189 -30.23 -16.04 -18.02
CA SER A 189 -30.29 -17.11 -17.02
C SER A 189 -29.14 -17.08 -16.01
N ASP A 190 -28.00 -16.51 -16.40
CA ASP A 190 -26.81 -16.43 -15.56
C ASP A 190 -26.10 -15.07 -15.73
N PRO A 191 -26.31 -14.13 -14.80
CA PRO A 191 -25.67 -12.83 -14.83
C PRO A 191 -24.18 -12.87 -14.41
N TYR A 192 -23.70 -14.00 -13.90
CA TYR A 192 -22.33 -14.18 -13.42
C TYR A 192 -21.47 -15.04 -14.34
N ALA A 193 -22.00 -15.43 -15.51
CA ALA A 193 -21.26 -16.21 -16.48
C ALA A 193 -20.04 -15.43 -17.01
N ILE A 194 -18.90 -16.12 -17.09
CA ILE A 194 -17.65 -15.61 -17.63
C ILE A 194 -16.97 -16.64 -18.52
N THR A 195 -16.18 -16.14 -19.46
CA THR A 195 -15.29 -16.94 -20.28
C THR A 195 -13.84 -16.53 -20.02
N LEU A 196 -13.02 -17.50 -19.64
CA LEU A 196 -11.58 -17.31 -19.44
C LEU A 196 -10.82 -17.89 -20.63
N PHE A 197 -9.83 -17.15 -21.11
CA PHE A 197 -8.86 -17.62 -22.09
C PHE A 197 -7.55 -17.93 -21.38
N MET A 198 -7.10 -19.18 -21.53
CA MET A 198 -5.92 -19.67 -20.84
C MET A 198 -4.69 -19.55 -21.73
N ASN A 199 -3.51 -19.33 -21.12
CA ASN A 199 -2.24 -19.17 -21.84
C ASN A 199 -1.84 -20.44 -22.63
N ASP A 200 -2.36 -21.60 -22.26
CA ASP A 200 -2.14 -22.86 -22.95
C ASP A 200 -3.12 -23.13 -24.11
N GLY A 201 -4.02 -22.15 -24.39
CA GLY A 201 -4.91 -22.17 -25.56
C GLY A 201 -6.28 -22.80 -25.34
N TYR A 202 -6.65 -23.12 -24.10
CA TYR A 202 -8.02 -23.54 -23.79
C TYR A 202 -8.90 -22.34 -23.46
N GLU A 203 -10.20 -22.48 -23.74
CA GLU A 203 -11.26 -21.59 -23.25
C GLU A 203 -11.96 -22.28 -22.07
N VAL A 204 -12.18 -21.53 -20.98
CA VAL A 204 -12.91 -22.06 -19.81
C VAL A 204 -14.17 -21.22 -19.60
N ARG A 205 -15.33 -21.88 -19.59
CA ARG A 205 -16.61 -21.26 -19.21
C ARG A 205 -16.89 -21.55 -17.76
N ALA A 206 -17.23 -20.50 -17.01
CA ALA A 206 -17.40 -20.60 -15.58
C ALA A 206 -18.42 -19.57 -15.07
N ASP A 207 -18.92 -19.82 -13.87
CA ASP A 207 -19.66 -18.85 -13.08
C ASP A 207 -18.72 -18.24 -12.02
N ILE A 208 -18.73 -16.91 -11.87
CA ILE A 208 -17.89 -16.18 -10.92
C ILE A 208 -18.07 -16.73 -9.49
N THR A 209 -19.27 -17.08 -9.09
CA THR A 209 -19.56 -17.47 -7.71
C THR A 209 -18.91 -18.78 -7.27
N SER A 210 -18.61 -19.64 -8.23
CA SER A 210 -17.97 -20.96 -8.01
C SER A 210 -16.56 -21.06 -8.61
N LEU A 211 -16.04 -19.95 -9.17
CA LEU A 211 -14.81 -19.93 -9.96
C LEU A 211 -13.63 -20.58 -9.24
N ALA A 212 -13.27 -20.09 -8.06
CA ALA A 212 -12.07 -20.56 -7.36
C ALA A 212 -12.18 -22.02 -6.95
N SER A 213 -13.37 -22.48 -6.53
CA SER A 213 -13.59 -23.85 -6.09
C SER A 213 -13.41 -24.87 -7.21
N LYS A 214 -13.67 -24.47 -8.46
CA LYS A 214 -13.59 -25.35 -9.64
C LYS A 214 -12.30 -25.14 -10.42
N LEU A 215 -11.89 -23.91 -10.67
CA LEU A 215 -10.73 -23.60 -11.49
C LEU A 215 -9.40 -24.02 -10.83
N ASN A 216 -9.33 -24.13 -9.52
CA ASN A 216 -8.16 -24.68 -8.83
C ASN A 216 -7.84 -26.14 -9.20
N TYR A 217 -8.78 -26.86 -9.83
CA TYR A 217 -8.56 -28.19 -10.38
C TYR A 217 -8.16 -28.19 -11.85
N TYR A 218 -8.01 -27.01 -12.47
CA TYR A 218 -7.68 -26.88 -13.89
C TYR A 218 -6.48 -27.73 -14.33
N PRO A 219 -5.33 -27.77 -13.63
CA PRO A 219 -4.22 -28.64 -14.03
C PRO A 219 -4.61 -30.14 -14.08
N SER A 220 -5.46 -30.59 -13.17
CA SER A 220 -5.93 -31.96 -13.13
C SER A 220 -6.91 -32.27 -14.28
N ILE A 221 -7.74 -31.28 -14.64
CA ILE A 221 -8.65 -31.41 -15.80
C ILE A 221 -7.86 -31.56 -17.09
N ILE A 222 -6.84 -30.69 -17.30
CA ILE A 222 -5.96 -30.80 -18.47
C ILE A 222 -5.25 -32.13 -18.52
N ALA A 223 -4.69 -32.62 -17.41
CA ALA A 223 -4.05 -33.92 -17.37
C ALA A 223 -5.01 -35.08 -17.73
N GLN A 224 -6.29 -34.98 -17.37
CA GLN A 224 -7.29 -35.97 -17.76
C GLN A 224 -7.61 -35.93 -19.28
N ILE A 225 -7.73 -34.72 -19.84
CA ILE A 225 -7.97 -34.54 -21.30
C ILE A 225 -6.81 -35.10 -22.09
N GLU A 226 -5.57 -34.82 -21.73
CA GLU A 226 -4.37 -35.29 -22.38
C GLU A 226 -4.21 -36.82 -22.26
N ASN A 227 -4.52 -37.40 -21.11
CA ASN A 227 -4.49 -38.87 -20.91
C ASN A 227 -5.53 -39.62 -21.76
N GLN A 228 -6.62 -38.99 -22.18
CA GLN A 228 -7.60 -39.52 -23.09
C GLN A 228 -7.17 -39.40 -24.57
N GLN A 229 -5.92 -39.00 -24.84
CA GLN A 229 -5.36 -38.76 -26.18
C GLN A 229 -6.08 -37.66 -26.96
N GLN A 230 -6.74 -36.76 -26.25
CA GLN A 230 -7.37 -35.58 -26.82
C GLN A 230 -6.37 -34.40 -26.74
N PHE A 231 -5.52 -34.31 -27.78
CA PHE A 231 -4.47 -33.27 -27.84
C PHE A 231 -4.95 -31.94 -28.46
N GLU A 232 -6.17 -31.92 -28.94
CA GLU A 232 -6.77 -30.74 -29.50
C GLU A 232 -7.17 -29.76 -28.41
N LYS A 233 -6.99 -28.47 -28.66
CA LYS A 233 -7.50 -27.44 -27.77
C LYS A 233 -9.01 -27.27 -27.95
N GLY A 234 -9.67 -26.72 -26.91
CA GLY A 234 -11.12 -26.63 -26.94
C GLY A 234 -11.67 -25.88 -25.76
N ILE A 235 -12.97 -26.06 -25.55
CA ILE A 235 -13.74 -25.39 -24.50
C ILE A 235 -13.91 -26.38 -23.34
N ILE A 236 -13.61 -25.90 -22.14
CA ILE A 236 -13.83 -26.61 -20.88
C ILE A 236 -14.92 -25.84 -20.14
N ASP A 237 -16.07 -26.46 -20.00
CA ASP A 237 -17.18 -25.89 -19.26
C ASP A 237 -17.16 -26.39 -17.82
N ILE A 238 -17.08 -25.48 -16.85
CA ILE A 238 -17.11 -25.77 -15.42
C ILE A 238 -18.26 -25.05 -14.71
N GLU A 239 -19.23 -24.51 -15.44
CA GLU A 239 -20.37 -23.81 -14.84
C GLU A 239 -21.17 -24.71 -13.89
N VAL A 240 -21.57 -25.89 -14.36
CA VAL A 240 -22.32 -26.86 -13.56
C VAL A 240 -21.51 -28.11 -13.32
N ALA A 241 -21.07 -28.75 -14.39
CA ALA A 241 -20.24 -29.98 -14.37
C ALA A 241 -19.05 -29.77 -15.30
N THR A 242 -17.96 -30.51 -15.07
CA THR A 242 -16.79 -30.42 -15.96
C THR A 242 -17.08 -31.17 -17.26
N TYR A 243 -17.11 -30.42 -18.34
CA TYR A 243 -17.33 -30.93 -19.68
C TYR A 243 -16.29 -30.36 -20.65
N TYR A 244 -15.68 -31.19 -21.47
CA TYR A 244 -14.71 -30.78 -22.48
C TYR A 244 -15.28 -30.98 -23.89
N ARG A 245 -15.03 -30.02 -24.79
CA ARG A 245 -15.38 -30.07 -26.20
C ARG A 245 -14.23 -29.49 -27.04
N PRO A 246 -13.67 -30.25 -28.02
CA PRO A 246 -12.64 -29.71 -28.89
C PRO A 246 -13.19 -28.61 -29.80
N TYR A 247 -12.33 -27.72 -30.28
CA TYR A 247 -12.74 -26.65 -31.20
C TYR A 247 -13.22 -27.18 -32.56
N SER A 248 -12.67 -28.29 -33.04
CA SER A 248 -13.10 -28.94 -34.29
C SER A 248 -14.42 -29.73 -34.17
N GLY A 249 -14.95 -29.86 -32.97
CA GLY A 249 -16.23 -30.54 -32.76
C GLY A 249 -17.39 -29.78 -33.41
N GLU A 250 -18.06 -30.39 -34.37
CA GLU A 250 -19.28 -29.83 -34.97
C GLU A 250 -20.34 -29.51 -33.90
N TYR A 251 -21.07 -28.44 -34.14
CA TYR A 251 -22.21 -28.00 -33.34
C TYR A 251 -23.41 -28.92 -33.46
#